data_bd308af13b26df2fbf814848bfb54779
#
_entry.id   bd308af13b26df2fbf814848bfb54779
#
_cell.length_a   1.000
_cell.length_b   1.000
_cell.length_c   1.000
_cell.angle_alpha   90.00
_cell.angle_beta   90.00
_cell.angle_gamma   90.00
#
_symmetry.space_group_name_H-M   'P 1'
#
loop_
_entity.id
_entity.type
_entity.pdbx_description
1 polymer ?
#
loop_
_entity_poly.entity_id
_entity_poly.type
_entity_poly.pdbx_seq_one_letter_code
_entity_poly.pdbx_strand_id
1 'polypeptide(L)'
;RQTEPIRDRINELDDLTAANSKSIKDTDSRAQAGIKMASDKANEADQHAVDAGNKANAAQQTAQQVTTRVQTVETVVGNIDQYKASNQTEIRFRPGQTVLSKNAKDALDQMAGGVKGQRGYIIEVQGFSSGKGQTAITTSQKMAESVVRYLVLNHDIPVYRIYLVGMGNAPTPTTDETAKSKRISGGRVEISLLKNDLEQLSSSGSAPAMTNDQQQQPK
;
A
#
# COMPACT_ATOMS: atom_id res chain seq x y z
N ARG A 1 -20.26 -91.25 -50.73
CA ARG A 1 -20.52 -91.27 -49.26
C ARG A 1 -19.33 -90.78 -48.42
N GLN A 2 -18.19 -90.46 -48.93
CA GLN A 2 -17.04 -89.90 -48.14
C GLN A 2 -16.87 -88.38 -48.26
N THR A 3 -17.59 -87.71 -49.10
CA THR A 3 -17.48 -86.23 -49.29
C THR A 3 -18.35 -85.38 -48.36
N GLU A 4 -19.43 -85.92 -47.74
CA GLU A 4 -20.28 -85.23 -46.85
C GLU A 4 -19.57 -84.84 -45.53
N PRO A 5 -18.86 -85.74 -44.84
CA PRO A 5 -18.19 -85.33 -43.55
C PRO A 5 -17.05 -84.31 -43.77
N ILE A 6 -16.50 -84.28 -44.99
CA ILE A 6 -15.49 -83.27 -45.33
C ILE A 6 -16.16 -81.89 -45.53
N ARG A 7 -17.29 -81.84 -46.20
CA ARG A 7 -18.08 -80.63 -46.42
C ARG A 7 -18.59 -80.03 -45.10
N ASP A 8 -19.08 -80.89 -44.20
CA ASP A 8 -19.50 -80.45 -42.90
C ASP A 8 -18.34 -79.84 -42.07
N ARG A 9 -17.17 -80.43 -42.13
CA ARG A 9 -15.97 -79.88 -41.48
C ARG A 9 -15.50 -78.59 -42.13
N ILE A 10 -15.62 -78.41 -43.44
CA ILE A 10 -15.30 -77.15 -44.12
C ILE A 10 -16.29 -76.07 -43.65
N ASN A 11 -17.56 -76.32 -43.58
CA ASN A 11 -18.56 -75.37 -43.09
C ASN A 11 -18.29 -74.96 -41.61
N GLU A 12 -17.93 -75.93 -40.74
CA GLU A 12 -17.58 -75.70 -39.35
C GLU A 12 -16.31 -74.84 -39.23
N LEU A 13 -15.32 -75.07 -40.10
CA LEU A 13 -14.11 -74.22 -40.16
C LEU A 13 -14.41 -72.83 -40.67
N ASP A 14 -15.31 -72.63 -41.62
CA ASP A 14 -15.73 -71.37 -42.15
C ASP A 14 -16.49 -70.59 -41.05
N ASP A 15 -17.38 -71.23 -40.30
CA ASP A 15 -18.08 -70.59 -39.14
C ASP A 15 -17.09 -70.21 -38.05
N LEU A 16 -16.15 -71.05 -37.66
CA LEU A 16 -15.11 -70.75 -36.71
C LEU A 16 -14.21 -69.62 -37.19
N THR A 17 -13.88 -69.54 -38.43
CA THR A 17 -13.05 -68.47 -39.04
C THR A 17 -13.80 -67.15 -39.00
N ALA A 18 -15.10 -67.19 -39.33
CA ALA A 18 -15.97 -65.99 -39.23
C ALA A 18 -16.13 -65.51 -37.78
N ALA A 19 -16.33 -66.43 -36.84
CA ALA A 19 -16.41 -66.11 -35.40
C ALA A 19 -15.10 -65.54 -34.86
N ASN A 20 -13.96 -66.11 -35.21
CA ASN A 20 -12.64 -65.59 -34.83
C ASN A 20 -12.37 -64.20 -35.43
N SER A 21 -12.71 -64.01 -36.70
CA SER A 21 -12.57 -62.68 -37.33
C SER A 21 -13.43 -61.62 -36.65
N LYS A 22 -14.64 -61.95 -36.23
CA LYS A 22 -15.48 -61.06 -35.45
C LYS A 22 -14.86 -60.74 -34.09
N SER A 23 -14.41 -61.79 -33.36
CA SER A 23 -13.79 -61.63 -32.04
C SER A 23 -12.52 -60.76 -32.11
N ILE A 24 -11.70 -60.91 -33.18
CA ILE A 24 -10.51 -60.06 -33.41
C ILE A 24 -10.93 -58.61 -33.61
N LYS A 25 -11.94 -58.34 -34.47
CA LYS A 25 -12.44 -56.96 -34.68
C LYS A 25 -13.00 -56.34 -33.43
N ASP A 26 -13.78 -57.10 -32.64
CA ASP A 26 -14.34 -56.64 -31.39
C ASP A 26 -13.24 -56.31 -30.36
N THR A 27 -12.22 -57.17 -30.30
CA THR A 27 -11.05 -56.93 -29.43
C THR A 27 -10.26 -55.70 -29.85
N ASP A 28 -10.02 -55.55 -31.14
CA ASP A 28 -9.28 -54.37 -31.70
C ASP A 28 -10.05 -53.08 -31.43
N SER A 29 -11.38 -53.10 -31.68
CA SER A 29 -12.24 -51.94 -31.38
C SER A 29 -12.19 -51.53 -29.89
N ARG A 30 -12.24 -52.53 -28.99
CA ARG A 30 -12.13 -52.28 -27.55
C ARG A 30 -10.76 -51.77 -27.14
N ALA A 31 -9.68 -52.33 -27.75
CA ALA A 31 -8.32 -51.86 -27.51
C ALA A 31 -8.13 -50.42 -27.97
N GLN A 32 -8.60 -50.06 -29.17
CA GLN A 32 -8.55 -48.69 -29.69
C GLN A 32 -9.34 -47.73 -28.84
N ALA A 33 -10.55 -48.10 -28.40
CA ALA A 33 -11.34 -47.26 -27.47
C ALA A 33 -10.63 -47.06 -26.12
N GLY A 34 -10.01 -48.12 -25.60
CA GLY A 34 -9.24 -48.07 -24.36
C GLY A 34 -8.00 -47.14 -24.48
N ILE A 35 -7.28 -47.24 -25.58
CA ILE A 35 -6.13 -46.39 -25.87
C ILE A 35 -6.57 -44.93 -25.98
N LYS A 36 -7.67 -44.66 -26.69
CA LYS A 36 -8.22 -43.29 -26.81
C LYS A 36 -8.60 -42.73 -25.45
N MET A 37 -9.33 -43.47 -24.62
CA MET A 37 -9.69 -43.02 -23.29
C MET A 37 -8.46 -42.76 -22.38
N ALA A 38 -7.42 -43.61 -22.49
CA ALA A 38 -6.18 -43.41 -21.76
C ALA A 38 -5.46 -42.16 -22.22
N SER A 39 -5.41 -41.91 -23.54
CA SER A 39 -4.81 -40.70 -24.12
C SER A 39 -5.58 -39.42 -23.68
N ASP A 40 -6.90 -39.44 -23.75
CA ASP A 40 -7.75 -38.30 -23.32
C ASP A 40 -7.54 -38.00 -21.85
N LYS A 41 -7.48 -39.02 -20.98
CA LYS A 41 -7.18 -38.85 -19.55
C LYS A 41 -5.77 -38.34 -19.29
N ALA A 42 -4.77 -38.77 -20.05
CA ALA A 42 -3.42 -38.27 -19.92
C ALA A 42 -3.34 -36.79 -20.28
N ASN A 43 -4.00 -36.36 -21.36
CA ASN A 43 -4.07 -34.96 -21.76
C ASN A 43 -4.79 -34.09 -20.71
N GLU A 44 -5.87 -34.59 -20.13
CA GLU A 44 -6.59 -33.92 -19.05
C GLU A 44 -5.71 -33.78 -17.81
N ALA A 45 -4.99 -34.82 -17.42
CA ALA A 45 -4.04 -34.78 -16.32
C ALA A 45 -2.90 -33.78 -16.56
N ASP A 46 -2.37 -33.70 -17.78
CA ASP A 46 -1.36 -32.71 -18.15
C ASP A 46 -1.89 -31.28 -18.03
N GLN A 47 -3.11 -31.03 -18.51
CA GLN A 47 -3.72 -29.70 -18.33
C GLN A 47 -3.91 -29.35 -16.86
N HIS A 48 -4.39 -30.26 -16.05
CA HIS A 48 -4.51 -30.04 -14.60
C HIS A 48 -3.16 -29.79 -13.93
N ALA A 49 -2.09 -30.49 -14.36
CA ALA A 49 -0.75 -30.25 -13.85
C ALA A 49 -0.23 -28.86 -14.21
N VAL A 50 -0.44 -28.39 -15.44
CA VAL A 50 -0.09 -27.03 -15.88
C VAL A 50 -0.87 -25.98 -15.07
N ASP A 51 -2.17 -26.16 -14.92
CA ASP A 51 -3.03 -25.25 -14.15
C ASP A 51 -2.61 -25.19 -12.67
N ALA A 52 -2.30 -26.35 -12.08
CA ALA A 52 -1.80 -26.41 -10.72
C ALA A 52 -0.45 -25.67 -10.57
N GLY A 53 0.46 -25.86 -11.55
CA GLY A 53 1.72 -25.14 -11.63
C GLY A 53 1.54 -23.61 -11.70
N ASN A 54 0.64 -23.16 -12.56
CA ASN A 54 0.31 -21.73 -12.69
C ASN A 54 -0.27 -21.13 -11.39
N LYS A 55 -1.18 -21.85 -10.75
CA LYS A 55 -1.75 -21.46 -9.46
C LYS A 55 -0.70 -21.42 -8.36
N ALA A 56 0.21 -22.39 -8.31
CA ALA A 56 1.30 -22.41 -7.35
C ALA A 56 2.24 -21.21 -7.54
N ASN A 57 2.61 -20.89 -8.79
CA ASN A 57 3.44 -19.72 -9.09
C ASN A 57 2.74 -18.40 -8.70
N ALA A 58 1.45 -18.26 -8.99
CA ALA A 58 0.67 -17.10 -8.58
C ALA A 58 0.58 -16.97 -7.05
N ALA A 59 0.38 -18.07 -6.34
CA ALA A 59 0.38 -18.10 -4.88
C ALA A 59 1.74 -17.71 -4.30
N GLN A 60 2.83 -18.20 -4.90
CA GLN A 60 4.19 -17.84 -4.49
C GLN A 60 4.48 -16.34 -4.68
N GLN A 61 4.08 -15.76 -5.81
CA GLN A 61 4.21 -14.33 -6.06
C GLN A 61 3.40 -13.51 -5.04
N THR A 62 2.17 -13.93 -4.76
CA THR A 62 1.34 -13.28 -3.75
C THR A 62 1.97 -13.36 -2.37
N ALA A 63 2.52 -14.52 -1.98
CA ALA A 63 3.20 -14.68 -0.70
C ALA A 63 4.43 -13.77 -0.59
N GLN A 64 5.23 -13.63 -1.66
CA GLN A 64 6.36 -12.70 -1.68
C GLN A 64 5.92 -11.25 -1.53
N GLN A 65 4.86 -10.83 -2.22
CA GLN A 65 4.29 -9.50 -2.09
C GLN A 65 3.81 -9.22 -0.65
N VAL A 66 3.11 -10.19 -0.05
CA VAL A 66 2.65 -10.08 1.34
C VAL A 66 3.84 -9.95 2.29
N THR A 67 4.88 -10.76 2.12
CA THR A 67 6.09 -10.67 2.95
C THR A 67 6.73 -9.29 2.86
N THR A 68 6.89 -8.74 1.66
CA THR A 68 7.44 -7.39 1.46
C THR A 68 6.56 -6.33 2.14
N ARG A 69 5.24 -6.45 2.03
CA ARG A 69 4.31 -5.52 2.68
C ARG A 69 4.38 -5.61 4.20
N VAL A 70 4.49 -6.80 4.75
CA VAL A 70 4.65 -6.99 6.21
C VAL A 70 5.94 -6.33 6.70
N GLN A 71 7.06 -6.53 6.01
CA GLN A 71 8.34 -5.88 6.34
C GLN A 71 8.23 -4.35 6.28
N THR A 72 7.53 -3.80 5.29
CA THR A 72 7.27 -2.36 5.20
C THR A 72 6.45 -1.87 6.39
N VAL A 73 5.38 -2.59 6.76
CA VAL A 73 4.55 -2.26 7.92
C VAL A 73 5.37 -2.31 9.21
N GLU A 74 6.17 -3.34 9.42
CA GLU A 74 7.04 -3.47 10.60
C GLU A 74 8.03 -2.30 10.69
N THR A 75 8.64 -1.91 9.58
CA THR A 75 9.57 -0.76 9.54
C THR A 75 8.84 0.55 9.87
N VAL A 76 7.68 0.80 9.28
CA VAL A 76 6.92 2.04 9.51
C VAL A 76 6.39 2.09 10.94
N VAL A 77 5.91 0.98 11.47
CA VAL A 77 5.43 0.89 12.87
C VAL A 77 6.59 1.06 13.85
N GLY A 78 7.76 0.49 13.56
CA GLY A 78 8.96 0.67 14.38
C GLY A 78 9.47 2.12 14.43
N ASN A 79 9.14 2.93 13.42
CA ASN A 79 9.54 4.35 13.31
C ASN A 79 8.36 5.31 13.46
N ILE A 80 7.22 4.87 13.99
CA ILE A 80 5.98 5.68 14.01
C ILE A 80 6.11 6.95 14.83
N ASP A 81 6.95 6.96 15.83
CA ASP A 81 7.27 8.08 16.72
C ASP A 81 8.47 8.91 16.24
N GLN A 82 9.16 8.48 15.17
CA GLN A 82 10.29 9.20 14.61
C GLN A 82 9.81 10.24 13.60
N TYR A 83 9.71 11.48 14.06
CA TYR A 83 9.33 12.61 13.23
C TYR A 83 10.58 13.35 12.72
N LYS A 84 10.57 13.68 11.43
CA LYS A 84 11.63 14.44 10.75
C LYS A 84 11.07 15.76 10.24
N ALA A 85 11.82 16.86 10.39
CA ALA A 85 11.42 18.14 9.85
C ALA A 85 11.32 18.06 8.33
N SER A 86 10.16 18.40 7.79
CA SER A 86 9.85 18.37 6.36
C SER A 86 9.77 19.77 5.77
N ASN A 87 9.20 20.72 6.50
CA ASN A 87 9.07 22.11 6.08
C ASN A 87 9.10 23.02 7.30
N GLN A 88 9.68 24.21 7.15
CA GLN A 88 9.76 25.22 8.18
C GLN A 88 9.32 26.58 7.64
N THR A 89 8.50 27.30 8.40
CA THR A 89 7.97 28.61 8.04
C THR A 89 8.14 29.57 9.22
N GLU A 90 8.67 30.76 8.96
CA GLU A 90 8.80 31.81 9.98
C GLU A 90 7.77 32.91 9.73
N ILE A 91 7.02 33.26 10.75
CA ILE A 91 6.06 34.37 10.75
C ILE A 91 6.54 35.43 11.70
N ARG A 92 6.68 36.67 11.20
CA ARG A 92 7.12 37.83 11.99
C ARG A 92 5.94 38.69 12.43
N PHE A 93 5.98 39.08 13.69
CA PHE A 93 5.03 39.98 14.31
C PHE A 93 5.67 41.35 14.57
N ARG A 94 4.89 42.42 14.39
CA ARG A 94 5.33 43.75 14.78
C ARG A 94 5.43 43.84 16.29
N PRO A 95 6.29 44.72 16.86
CA PRO A 95 6.40 44.90 18.30
C PRO A 95 5.03 45.16 18.94
N GLY A 96 4.71 44.38 19.99
CA GLY A 96 3.46 44.50 20.72
C GLY A 96 2.20 43.95 20.03
N GLN A 97 2.32 43.40 18.82
CA GLN A 97 1.20 42.80 18.08
C GLN A 97 1.22 41.28 18.18
N THR A 98 0.03 40.71 18.33
CA THR A 98 -0.20 39.26 18.34
C THR A 98 -1.16 38.81 17.21
N VAL A 99 -1.56 39.75 16.33
CA VAL A 99 -2.49 39.50 15.22
C VAL A 99 -1.72 39.15 13.97
N LEU A 100 -2.18 38.13 13.23
CA LEU A 100 -1.60 37.70 11.97
C LEU A 100 -1.78 38.73 10.87
N SER A 101 -0.68 39.07 10.17
CA SER A 101 -0.73 39.88 8.96
C SER A 101 -1.28 39.08 7.76
N LYS A 102 -1.63 39.76 6.66
CA LYS A 102 -2.07 39.07 5.44
C LYS A 102 -1.01 38.09 4.93
N ASN A 103 0.24 38.53 4.82
CA ASN A 103 1.35 37.66 4.35
C ASN A 103 1.56 36.46 5.28
N ALA A 104 1.34 36.63 6.60
CA ALA A 104 1.40 35.53 7.56
C ALA A 104 0.29 34.47 7.28
N LYS A 105 -0.92 34.93 6.98
CA LYS A 105 -2.03 34.05 6.63
C LYS A 105 -1.77 33.32 5.32
N ASP A 106 -1.30 34.01 4.29
CA ASP A 106 -0.97 33.42 2.98
C ASP A 106 0.11 32.32 3.13
N ALA A 107 1.12 32.52 3.98
CA ALA A 107 2.15 31.52 4.26
C ALA A 107 1.58 30.29 5.02
N LEU A 108 0.66 30.51 5.95
CA LEU A 108 -0.05 29.45 6.68
C LEU A 108 -0.96 28.66 5.75
N ASP A 109 -1.66 29.33 4.83
CA ASP A 109 -2.52 28.70 3.82
C ASP A 109 -1.74 27.76 2.92
N GLN A 110 -0.56 28.18 2.47
CA GLN A 110 0.34 27.33 1.68
C GLN A 110 0.80 26.10 2.47
N MET A 111 1.21 26.29 3.71
CA MET A 111 1.69 25.18 4.55
C MET A 111 0.54 24.20 4.84
N ALA A 112 -0.64 24.71 5.20
CA ALA A 112 -1.82 23.92 5.50
C ALA A 112 -2.32 23.14 4.27
N GLY A 113 -2.26 23.74 3.07
CA GLY A 113 -2.56 23.07 1.81
C GLY A 113 -1.69 21.83 1.58
N GLY A 114 -0.43 21.89 1.99
CA GLY A 114 0.52 20.77 1.86
C GLY A 114 0.27 19.59 2.79
N VAL A 115 -0.56 19.73 3.82
CA VAL A 115 -0.86 18.65 4.80
C VAL A 115 -2.30 18.17 4.75
N LYS A 116 -3.14 18.79 3.93
CA LYS A 116 -4.54 18.42 3.81
C LYS A 116 -4.69 16.99 3.30
N GLY A 117 -5.37 16.15 4.09
CA GLY A 117 -5.58 14.74 3.77
C GLY A 117 -4.36 13.82 4.06
N GLN A 118 -3.23 14.36 4.51
CA GLN A 118 -2.05 13.56 4.86
C GLN A 118 -2.18 12.95 6.26
N ARG A 119 -1.44 11.86 6.45
CA ARG A 119 -1.32 11.17 7.75
C ARG A 119 0.14 11.25 8.23
N GLY A 120 0.35 11.00 9.53
CA GLY A 120 1.71 10.90 10.06
C GLY A 120 2.45 12.22 10.12
N TYR A 121 1.76 13.35 10.34
CA TYR A 121 2.39 14.65 10.55
C TYR A 121 1.99 15.26 11.91
N ILE A 122 2.88 16.09 12.42
CA ILE A 122 2.63 17.02 13.53
C ILE A 122 3.17 18.40 13.15
N ILE A 123 2.60 19.42 13.74
CA ILE A 123 3.03 20.81 13.53
C ILE A 123 3.55 21.32 14.87
N GLU A 124 4.81 21.72 14.89
CA GLU A 124 5.42 22.38 16.03
C GLU A 124 5.38 23.89 15.82
N VAL A 125 4.84 24.61 16.81
CA VAL A 125 4.69 26.06 16.76
C VAL A 125 5.44 26.68 17.94
N GLN A 126 6.57 27.31 17.64
CA GLN A 126 7.45 27.95 18.63
C GLN A 126 7.35 29.46 18.55
N GLY A 127 6.86 30.10 19.61
CA GLY A 127 6.77 31.55 19.70
C GLY A 127 8.01 32.18 20.37
N PHE A 128 8.55 33.26 19.80
CA PHE A 128 9.67 34.02 20.34
C PHE A 128 9.29 35.51 20.47
N SER A 129 9.73 36.16 21.55
CA SER A 129 9.48 37.57 21.81
C SER A 129 10.74 38.29 22.30
N SER A 130 10.91 39.53 21.91
CA SER A 130 12.05 40.37 22.32
C SER A 130 11.96 40.90 23.74
N GLY A 131 10.87 40.64 24.47
CA GLY A 131 10.70 41.05 25.85
C GLY A 131 11.64 40.33 26.83
N LYS A 132 11.47 40.61 28.15
CA LYS A 132 12.23 39.94 29.20
C LYS A 132 11.28 39.27 30.19
N GLY A 133 11.75 38.19 30.81
CA GLY A 133 11.06 37.45 31.85
C GLY A 133 9.67 36.93 31.46
N GLN A 134 8.73 36.88 32.39
CA GLN A 134 7.40 36.34 32.20
C GLN A 134 6.60 37.01 31.07
N THR A 135 6.78 38.33 30.88
CA THR A 135 6.10 39.09 29.83
C THR A 135 6.51 38.59 28.43
N ALA A 136 7.78 38.27 28.26
CA ALA A 136 8.26 37.71 26.98
C ALA A 136 7.63 36.33 26.70
N ILE A 137 7.56 35.47 27.71
CA ILE A 137 6.93 34.13 27.61
C ILE A 137 5.45 34.27 27.25
N THR A 138 4.71 35.10 27.98
CA THR A 138 3.28 35.30 27.71
C THR A 138 3.02 35.90 26.32
N THR A 139 3.84 36.84 25.88
CA THR A 139 3.70 37.45 24.55
C THR A 139 4.01 36.46 23.46
N SER A 140 5.08 35.69 23.56
CA SER A 140 5.45 34.64 22.62
C SER A 140 4.40 33.54 22.51
N GLN A 141 3.81 33.17 23.66
CA GLN A 141 2.71 32.22 23.72
C GLN A 141 1.46 32.74 22.98
N LYS A 142 1.04 33.99 23.23
CA LYS A 142 -0.10 34.61 22.54
C LYS A 142 0.09 34.68 21.00
N MET A 143 1.31 34.95 20.52
CA MET A 143 1.63 34.93 19.11
C MET A 143 1.49 33.53 18.53
N ALA A 144 2.03 32.51 19.20
CA ALA A 144 1.91 31.12 18.80
C ALA A 144 0.45 30.65 18.81
N GLU A 145 -0.33 31.03 19.84
CA GLU A 145 -1.77 30.74 19.94
C GLU A 145 -2.56 31.34 18.77
N SER A 146 -2.21 32.53 18.28
CA SER A 146 -2.89 33.13 17.14
C SER A 146 -2.66 32.33 15.84
N VAL A 147 -1.47 31.74 15.67
CA VAL A 147 -1.16 30.83 14.58
C VAL A 147 -1.97 29.53 14.70
N VAL A 148 -1.94 28.91 15.87
CA VAL A 148 -2.70 27.67 16.13
C VAL A 148 -4.18 27.87 15.86
N ARG A 149 -4.75 28.96 16.40
CA ARG A 149 -6.17 29.29 16.17
C ARG A 149 -6.49 29.45 14.69
N TYR A 150 -5.61 30.07 13.93
CA TYR A 150 -5.80 30.22 12.49
C TYR A 150 -5.78 28.88 11.77
N LEU A 151 -4.82 28.00 12.04
CA LEU A 151 -4.71 26.67 11.44
C LEU A 151 -5.91 25.78 11.77
N VAL A 152 -6.39 25.82 13.02
CA VAL A 152 -7.53 25.01 13.46
C VAL A 152 -8.83 25.50 12.83
N LEU A 153 -9.09 26.83 12.85
CA LEU A 153 -10.40 27.38 12.44
C LEU A 153 -10.55 27.52 10.93
N ASN A 154 -9.46 27.75 10.19
CA ASN A 154 -9.54 27.99 8.74
C ASN A 154 -9.10 26.78 7.90
N HIS A 155 -8.33 25.84 8.45
CA HIS A 155 -7.80 24.70 7.74
C HIS A 155 -8.20 23.35 8.32
N ASP A 156 -9.05 23.35 9.37
CA ASP A 156 -9.53 22.14 10.05
C ASP A 156 -8.39 21.21 10.52
N ILE A 157 -7.21 21.80 10.87
CA ILE A 157 -6.10 21.01 11.39
C ILE A 157 -6.44 20.61 12.84
N PRO A 158 -6.44 19.30 13.17
CA PRO A 158 -6.78 18.83 14.49
C PRO A 158 -5.81 19.36 15.55
N VAL A 159 -6.33 19.86 16.68
CA VAL A 159 -5.53 20.42 17.79
C VAL A 159 -4.49 19.41 18.29
N TYR A 160 -4.84 18.10 18.33
CA TYR A 160 -3.92 17.05 18.80
C TYR A 160 -2.69 16.84 17.91
N ARG A 161 -2.64 17.47 16.73
CA ARG A 161 -1.48 17.46 15.83
C ARG A 161 -0.60 18.70 15.97
N ILE A 162 -0.92 19.62 16.87
CA ILE A 162 -0.21 20.87 17.02
C ILE A 162 0.43 20.93 18.40
N TYR A 163 1.75 21.10 18.42
CA TYR A 163 2.52 21.35 19.64
C TYR A 163 2.88 22.83 19.70
N LEU A 164 2.46 23.50 20.75
CA LEU A 164 2.71 24.92 20.96
C LEU A 164 3.66 25.14 22.13
N VAL A 165 4.70 25.93 21.92
CA VAL A 165 5.65 26.33 22.96
C VAL A 165 5.94 27.84 22.87
N GLY A 166 5.74 28.52 23.98
CA GLY A 166 6.18 29.93 24.15
C GLY A 166 7.60 29.98 24.68
N MET A 167 8.58 30.26 23.82
CA MET A 167 10.01 30.26 24.12
C MET A 167 10.49 31.59 24.77
N GLY A 168 9.64 32.62 24.80
CA GLY A 168 10.00 33.92 25.32
C GLY A 168 11.16 34.53 24.53
N ASN A 169 12.22 34.95 25.25
CA ASN A 169 13.44 35.50 24.64
C ASN A 169 14.59 34.47 24.55
N ALA A 170 14.24 33.20 24.38
CA ALA A 170 15.26 32.16 24.21
C ALA A 170 16.03 32.37 22.90
N PRO A 171 17.36 32.13 22.89
CA PRO A 171 18.13 32.14 21.64
C PRO A 171 17.63 31.01 20.72
N THR A 172 17.50 31.30 19.43
CA THR A 172 17.19 30.28 18.44
C THR A 172 18.36 29.29 18.35
N PRO A 173 18.11 27.99 18.34
CA PRO A 173 19.12 27.05 17.91
C PRO A 173 19.37 27.26 16.40
N THR A 174 20.37 28.07 16.05
CA THR A 174 20.84 28.23 14.68
C THR A 174 21.82 27.13 14.41
N THR A 175 21.65 26.42 13.30
CA THR A 175 22.58 25.39 12.78
C THR A 175 23.93 25.97 12.36
N ASP A 176 24.06 27.30 12.30
CA ASP A 176 25.29 28.01 11.97
C ASP A 176 25.87 28.72 13.19
N GLU A 177 26.97 28.22 13.72
CA GLU A 177 27.73 28.82 14.83
C GLU A 177 28.29 30.20 14.54
N THR A 178 28.22 30.71 13.31
CA THR A 178 28.74 32.01 12.89
C THR A 178 27.71 33.13 12.82
N ALA A 179 26.42 32.81 12.93
CA ALA A 179 25.38 33.84 12.97
C ALA A 179 25.28 34.44 14.38
N LYS A 180 25.99 35.55 14.61
CA LYS A 180 25.78 36.42 15.76
C LYS A 180 24.26 36.63 15.92
N SER A 181 23.70 36.18 17.04
CA SER A 181 22.30 36.34 17.43
C SER A 181 21.86 37.79 17.18
N LYS A 182 21.27 38.04 16.01
CA LYS A 182 20.72 39.33 15.64
C LYS A 182 19.50 39.53 16.55
N ARG A 183 19.61 40.49 17.49
CA ARG A 183 18.47 40.84 18.35
C ARG A 183 17.31 41.23 17.46
N ILE A 184 16.30 40.37 17.42
CA ILE A 184 15.13 40.58 16.58
C ILE A 184 14.25 41.60 17.30
N SER A 185 14.05 42.77 16.67
CA SER A 185 13.07 43.73 17.10
C SER A 185 11.68 43.21 16.75
N GLY A 186 10.86 42.89 17.77
CA GLY A 186 9.52 42.33 17.57
C GLY A 186 9.43 40.87 18.03
N GLY A 187 8.40 40.17 17.56
CA GLY A 187 8.18 38.77 17.82
C GLY A 187 8.20 37.96 16.53
N ARG A 188 8.47 36.68 16.65
CA ARG A 188 8.33 35.73 15.56
C ARG A 188 7.74 34.41 16.06
N VAL A 189 7.13 33.69 15.16
CA VAL A 189 6.69 32.31 15.37
C VAL A 189 7.34 31.45 14.30
N GLU A 190 8.05 30.44 14.74
CA GLU A 190 8.63 29.42 13.89
C GLU A 190 7.66 28.22 13.87
N ILE A 191 7.33 27.75 12.69
CA ILE A 191 6.37 26.65 12.48
C ILE A 191 7.11 25.57 11.71
N SER A 192 7.26 24.41 12.34
CA SER A 192 7.93 23.26 11.74
C SER A 192 6.90 22.16 11.48
N LEU A 193 6.80 21.74 10.21
CA LEU A 193 6.06 20.56 9.84
C LEU A 193 6.97 19.36 9.97
N LEU A 194 6.60 18.45 10.85
CA LEU A 194 7.31 17.22 11.08
C LEU A 194 6.50 16.05 10.53
N LYS A 195 7.13 15.12 9.82
CA LYS A 195 6.48 13.95 9.23
C LYS A 195 7.19 12.67 9.66
N ASN A 196 6.42 11.62 9.82
CA ASN A 196 6.92 10.25 9.95
C ASN A 196 6.64 9.45 8.68
N ASP A 197 7.08 8.19 8.65
CA ASP A 197 6.98 7.33 7.47
C ASP A 197 5.58 6.71 7.24
N LEU A 198 4.56 7.12 8.01
CA LEU A 198 3.21 6.52 7.94
C LEU A 198 2.54 6.72 6.56
N GLU A 199 2.94 7.74 5.81
CA GLU A 199 2.40 7.99 4.48
C GLU A 199 2.83 6.93 3.45
N GLN A 200 3.96 6.24 3.68
CA GLN A 200 4.43 5.15 2.82
C GLN A 200 3.46 3.96 2.79
N LEU A 201 2.70 3.74 3.88
CA LEU A 201 1.69 2.68 3.93
C LEU A 201 0.49 2.97 3.02
N SER A 202 0.15 4.24 2.81
CA SER A 202 -0.97 4.62 1.94
C SER A 202 -0.62 4.50 0.45
N SER A 203 0.63 4.73 0.08
CA SER A 203 1.11 4.59 -1.31
C SER A 203 1.34 3.13 -1.73
N SER A 204 1.64 2.24 -0.79
CA SER A 204 1.83 0.79 -1.03
C SER A 204 0.52 -0.01 -1.04
N GLY A 205 -0.62 0.64 -0.80
CA GLY A 205 -1.93 0.00 -0.58
C GLY A 205 -2.78 -0.26 -1.83
N SER A 206 -2.31 0.04 -3.04
CA SER A 206 -3.02 -0.34 -4.27
C SER A 206 -2.83 -1.84 -4.54
N ALA A 207 -3.62 -2.67 -3.84
CA ALA A 207 -3.77 -4.06 -4.22
C ALA A 207 -4.34 -4.11 -5.66
N PRO A 208 -3.82 -4.96 -6.56
CA PRO A 208 -4.52 -5.24 -7.80
C PRO A 208 -5.90 -5.77 -7.44
N ALA A 209 -6.94 -5.20 -8.03
CA ALA A 209 -8.30 -5.68 -7.91
C ALA A 209 -8.30 -7.17 -8.25
N MET A 210 -8.67 -8.03 -7.30
CA MET A 210 -8.98 -9.42 -7.59
C MET A 210 -10.20 -9.39 -8.49
N THR A 211 -9.99 -9.58 -9.79
CA THR A 211 -11.05 -9.91 -10.71
C THR A 211 -11.60 -11.26 -10.28
N ASN A 212 -12.74 -11.18 -9.64
CA ASN A 212 -13.54 -12.34 -9.24
C ASN A 212 -14.24 -12.87 -10.50
N ASP A 213 -13.50 -13.63 -11.31
CA ASP A 213 -14.01 -14.30 -12.50
C ASP A 213 -14.39 -15.74 -12.13
N GLN A 214 -15.40 -15.85 -11.26
CA GLN A 214 -16.08 -17.12 -10.98
C GLN A 214 -17.57 -16.88 -10.97
N GLN A 215 -18.16 -16.82 -12.17
CA GLN A 215 -19.55 -17.24 -12.38
C GLN A 215 -19.85 -17.32 -13.88
N GLN A 216 -19.59 -18.47 -14.48
CA GLN A 216 -20.43 -19.00 -15.57
C GLN A 216 -20.22 -20.52 -15.66
N GLN A 217 -21.04 -21.26 -14.93
CA GLN A 217 -21.36 -22.64 -15.32
C GLN A 217 -22.51 -22.57 -16.34
N PRO A 218 -22.38 -23.16 -17.51
CA PRO A 218 -23.55 -23.44 -18.36
C PRO A 218 -24.27 -24.69 -17.85
N LYS A 219 -25.60 -24.63 -17.90
CA LYS A 219 -26.52 -25.74 -17.69
C LYS A 219 -26.38 -26.83 -18.73
#